data_67d7a3c84ba374b26c0db70e1018e64e
#
_entry.id   67d7a3c84ba374b26c0db70e1018e64e
#
_cell.length_a   1.000
_cell.length_b   1.000
_cell.length_c   1.000
_cell.angle_alpha   90.00
_cell.angle_beta   90.00
_cell.angle_gamma   90.00
#
_symmetry.space_group_name_H-M   'P 1'
#
loop_
_entity.id
_entity.type
_entity.pdbx_description
1 polymer ?
#
loop_
_entity_poly.entity_id
_entity_poly.type
_entity_poly.pdbx_seq_one_letter_code
_entity_poly.pdbx_strand_id
1 'polypeptide(L)'
;MKIKILKEAGYDEALLGLSLSYGTSPERAEKIVLTLASKDGGHNKFLESIIMWIDITAPRYWWSEADTYRLSSKQSSSTMHTIGRRYLEQSDFAMPIDDTYLMKINELVAQYGSTKTIESLVQLK
;
A
#
# COMPACT_ATOMS: atom_id res chain seq x y z
N MET A 1 -9.48 -6.45 1.90
CA MET A 1 -8.21 -5.94 1.32
C MET A 1 -8.08 -6.44 -0.10
N LYS A 2 -7.63 -5.56 -1.03
CA LYS A 2 -7.31 -5.93 -2.42
C LYS A 2 -5.89 -5.49 -2.70
N ILE A 3 -5.12 -6.32 -3.40
CA ILE A 3 -3.73 -6.04 -3.79
C ILE A 3 -3.61 -6.33 -5.27
N LYS A 4 -2.99 -5.40 -6.01
CA LYS A 4 -2.69 -5.53 -7.43
C LYS A 4 -1.25 -5.12 -7.68
N ILE A 5 -0.44 -6.01 -8.22
CA ILE A 5 0.90 -5.68 -8.69
C ILE A 5 0.74 -4.91 -10.00
N LEU A 6 1.31 -3.71 -10.06
CA LEU A 6 1.27 -2.84 -11.24
C LEU A 6 2.49 -3.05 -12.12
N LYS A 7 3.66 -3.21 -11.48
CA LYS A 7 4.95 -3.37 -12.16
C LYS A 7 5.96 -4.01 -11.22
N GLU A 8 6.87 -4.77 -11.79
CA GLU A 8 8.05 -5.33 -11.14
C GLU A 8 9.29 -5.01 -11.98
N ALA A 9 10.44 -4.84 -11.34
CA ALA A 9 11.72 -4.58 -12.00
C ALA A 9 12.89 -5.00 -11.11
N GLY A 10 14.06 -5.22 -11.73
CA GLY A 10 15.32 -5.52 -11.02
C GLY A 10 15.65 -7.00 -10.90
N TYR A 11 14.95 -7.87 -11.60
CA TYR A 11 15.21 -9.33 -11.56
C TYR A 11 16.58 -9.68 -12.16
N ASP A 12 16.92 -9.11 -13.29
CA ASP A 12 18.21 -9.37 -13.97
C ASP A 12 19.37 -8.84 -13.13
N GLU A 13 19.21 -7.66 -12.54
CA GLU A 13 20.19 -7.04 -11.64
C GLU A 13 20.35 -7.86 -10.35
N ALA A 14 19.26 -8.39 -9.80
CA ALA A 14 19.27 -9.26 -8.63
C ALA A 14 20.01 -10.57 -8.92
N LEU A 15 19.77 -11.20 -10.07
CA LEU A 15 20.47 -12.41 -10.52
C LEU A 15 21.96 -12.13 -10.80
N LEU A 16 22.27 -11.00 -11.42
CA LEU A 16 23.65 -10.58 -11.64
C LEU A 16 24.38 -10.41 -10.30
N GLY A 17 23.79 -9.68 -9.35
CA GLY A 17 24.36 -9.49 -8.01
C GLY A 17 24.58 -10.82 -7.28
N LEU A 18 23.60 -11.74 -7.37
CA LEU A 18 23.71 -13.07 -6.80
C LEU A 18 24.84 -13.87 -7.45
N SER A 19 24.93 -13.87 -8.77
CA SER A 19 25.98 -14.59 -9.52
C SER A 19 27.38 -14.11 -9.15
N LEU A 20 27.57 -12.80 -9.03
CA LEU A 20 28.83 -12.20 -8.61
C LEU A 20 29.19 -12.62 -7.17
N SER A 21 28.23 -12.64 -6.28
CA SER A 21 28.42 -13.04 -4.88
C SER A 21 28.90 -14.50 -4.74
N TYR A 22 28.44 -15.37 -5.64
CA TYR A 22 28.83 -16.80 -5.64
C TYR A 22 29.97 -17.13 -6.62
N GLY A 23 30.52 -16.14 -7.33
CA GLY A 23 31.56 -16.38 -8.34
C GLY A 23 31.08 -17.30 -9.46
N THR A 24 29.84 -17.19 -9.90
CA THR A 24 29.20 -18.07 -10.88
C THR A 24 28.54 -17.26 -12.01
N SER A 25 27.95 -17.93 -13.00
CA SER A 25 27.19 -17.25 -14.05
C SER A 25 25.73 -17.03 -13.65
N PRO A 26 25.03 -16.03 -14.23
CA PRO A 26 23.61 -15.79 -13.99
C PRO A 26 22.72 -17.02 -14.23
N GLU A 27 23.01 -17.82 -15.26
CA GLU A 27 22.25 -19.03 -15.59
C GLU A 27 22.38 -20.12 -14.50
N ARG A 28 23.52 -20.16 -13.80
CA ARG A 28 23.69 -21.04 -12.63
C ARG A 28 23.00 -20.47 -11.40
N ALA A 29 23.08 -19.15 -11.19
CA ALA A 29 22.37 -18.47 -10.10
C ALA A 29 20.86 -18.68 -10.19
N GLU A 30 20.28 -18.62 -11.38
CA GLU A 30 18.87 -18.84 -11.64
C GLU A 30 18.36 -20.20 -11.12
N LYS A 31 19.18 -21.25 -11.19
CA LYS A 31 18.81 -22.59 -10.73
C LYS A 31 18.66 -22.70 -9.21
N ILE A 32 19.30 -21.82 -8.45
CA ILE A 32 19.31 -21.85 -6.99
C ILE A 32 18.52 -20.72 -6.35
N VAL A 33 18.09 -19.72 -7.12
CA VAL A 33 17.45 -18.49 -6.64
C VAL A 33 16.22 -18.78 -5.79
N LEU A 34 15.35 -19.68 -6.19
CA LEU A 34 14.13 -20.03 -5.43
C LEU A 34 14.46 -20.68 -4.09
N THR A 35 15.52 -21.49 -4.05
CA THR A 35 15.98 -22.12 -2.80
C THR A 35 16.57 -21.08 -1.85
N LEU A 36 17.28 -20.07 -2.39
CA LEU A 36 17.90 -19.01 -1.60
C LEU A 36 16.89 -17.96 -1.15
N ALA A 37 15.84 -17.70 -1.93
CA ALA A 37 14.80 -16.72 -1.60
C ALA A 37 14.08 -17.01 -0.27
N SER A 38 13.96 -18.27 0.10
CA SER A 38 13.33 -18.71 1.36
C SER A 38 14.29 -18.82 2.54
N LYS A 39 15.58 -18.54 2.35
CA LYS A 39 16.60 -18.66 3.42
C LYS A 39 16.94 -17.32 4.05
N ASP A 40 17.14 -17.34 5.36
CA ASP A 40 17.63 -16.22 6.15
C ASP A 40 19.16 -16.08 6.10
N GLY A 41 19.71 -15.18 6.92
CA GLY A 41 21.15 -15.01 7.09
C GLY A 41 21.85 -14.37 5.90
N GLY A 42 21.12 -13.55 5.13
CA GLY A 42 21.65 -12.81 3.98
C GLY A 42 21.65 -13.60 2.66
N HIS A 43 21.24 -14.86 2.66
CA HIS A 43 21.12 -15.64 1.43
C HIS A 43 20.06 -15.08 0.48
N ASN A 44 19.02 -14.44 1.00
CA ASN A 44 17.92 -13.81 0.27
C ASN A 44 18.13 -12.32 -0.01
N LYS A 45 19.30 -11.76 0.30
CA LYS A 45 19.59 -10.32 0.14
C LYS A 45 19.43 -9.82 -1.30
N PHE A 46 19.64 -10.67 -2.30
CA PHE A 46 19.42 -10.30 -3.71
C PHE A 46 17.98 -9.84 -3.99
N LEU A 47 17.00 -10.26 -3.18
CA LEU A 47 15.61 -9.81 -3.30
C LEU A 47 15.45 -8.31 -3.01
N GLU A 48 16.37 -7.69 -2.27
CA GLU A 48 16.35 -6.25 -1.98
C GLU A 48 16.61 -5.39 -3.24
N SER A 49 17.12 -6.00 -4.31
CA SER A 49 17.30 -5.34 -5.61
C SER A 49 16.03 -5.32 -6.45
N ILE A 50 14.99 -6.08 -6.07
CA ILE A 50 13.73 -6.16 -6.80
C ILE A 50 12.78 -5.09 -6.27
N ILE A 51 12.25 -4.27 -7.18
CA ILE A 51 11.31 -3.20 -6.87
C ILE A 51 9.94 -3.57 -7.41
N MET A 52 8.91 -3.40 -6.58
CA MET A 52 7.52 -3.61 -6.98
C MET A 52 6.69 -2.36 -6.78
N TRP A 53 5.85 -2.03 -7.77
CA TRP A 53 4.78 -1.05 -7.66
C TRP A 53 3.47 -1.80 -7.44
N ILE A 54 2.82 -1.48 -6.32
CA ILE A 54 1.64 -2.22 -5.87
C ILE A 54 0.52 -1.22 -5.59
N ASP A 55 -0.66 -1.52 -6.11
CA ASP A 55 -1.90 -0.84 -5.73
C ASP A 55 -2.58 -1.63 -4.61
N ILE A 56 -2.86 -0.98 -3.48
CA ILE A 56 -3.44 -1.61 -2.30
C ILE A 56 -4.68 -0.85 -1.88
N THR A 57 -5.81 -1.55 -1.81
CA THR A 57 -7.02 -1.09 -1.15
C THR A 57 -7.18 -1.82 0.18
N ALA A 58 -7.09 -1.09 1.28
CA ALA A 58 -7.17 -1.64 2.63
C ALA A 58 -7.90 -0.67 3.57
N PRO A 59 -8.48 -1.18 4.69
CA PRO A 59 -9.06 -0.35 5.73
C PRO A 59 -8.03 0.62 6.32
N ARG A 60 -8.49 1.74 6.86
CA ARG A 60 -7.61 2.78 7.39
C ARG A 60 -6.69 2.29 8.52
N TYR A 61 -7.18 1.43 9.41
CA TYR A 61 -6.38 0.88 10.51
C TYR A 61 -5.18 0.06 10.00
N TRP A 62 -5.33 -0.62 8.86
CA TRP A 62 -4.23 -1.36 8.22
C TRP A 62 -3.11 -0.40 7.77
N TRP A 63 -3.47 0.76 7.21
CA TRP A 63 -2.51 1.76 6.78
C TRP A 63 -1.72 2.34 7.95
N SER A 64 -2.34 2.50 9.13
CA SER A 64 -1.66 2.98 10.34
C SER A 64 -0.49 2.06 10.71
N GLU A 65 -0.66 0.74 10.57
CA GLU A 65 0.40 -0.24 10.78
C GLU A 65 1.41 -0.23 9.63
N ALA A 66 0.94 -0.27 8.38
CA ALA A 66 1.79 -0.28 7.19
C ALA A 66 2.71 0.95 7.11
N ASP A 67 2.31 2.09 7.66
CA ASP A 67 3.11 3.32 7.69
C ASP A 67 4.31 3.26 8.65
N THR A 68 4.33 2.30 9.56
CA THR A 68 5.49 2.06 10.43
C THR A 68 6.68 1.45 9.68
N TYR A 69 6.43 0.76 8.56
CA TYR A 69 7.45 0.14 7.73
C TYR A 69 8.10 1.17 6.78
N ARG A 70 9.40 1.38 6.95
CA ARG A 70 10.16 2.45 6.26
C ARG A 70 10.67 2.07 4.87
N LEU A 71 10.66 0.80 4.49
CA LEU A 71 11.26 0.30 3.25
C LEU A 71 10.38 0.51 2.01
N SER A 72 9.36 1.36 2.10
CA SER A 72 8.48 1.65 0.96
C SER A 72 8.12 3.13 0.89
N SER A 73 8.03 3.67 -0.33
CA SER A 73 7.40 4.95 -0.60
C SER A 73 5.92 4.74 -0.86
N LYS A 74 5.06 5.54 -0.21
CA LYS A 74 3.62 5.41 -0.31
C LYS A 74 3.00 6.68 -0.84
N GLN A 75 2.04 6.53 -1.74
CA GLN A 75 1.16 7.61 -2.21
C GLN A 75 -0.27 7.17 -2.00
N SER A 76 -1.04 7.96 -1.27
CA SER A 76 -2.43 7.65 -0.96
C SER A 76 -3.37 8.74 -1.46
N SER A 77 -4.64 8.37 -1.65
CA SER A 77 -5.70 9.35 -1.87
C SER A 77 -5.81 10.27 -0.66
N SER A 78 -5.74 11.57 -0.89
CA SER A 78 -5.92 12.55 0.18
C SER A 78 -7.38 12.65 0.57
N THR A 79 -7.71 12.38 1.84
CA THR A 79 -9.04 12.58 2.40
C THR A 79 -9.51 14.03 2.20
N MET A 80 -8.60 15.00 2.38
CA MET A 80 -8.88 16.42 2.21
C MET A 80 -9.40 16.76 0.79
N HIS A 81 -8.92 16.03 -0.23
CA HIS A 81 -9.32 16.28 -1.61
C HIS A 81 -10.47 15.39 -2.09
N THR A 82 -10.78 14.31 -1.40
CA THR A 82 -11.70 13.29 -1.89
C THR A 82 -12.98 13.14 -1.07
N ILE A 83 -12.95 13.44 0.23
CA ILE A 83 -14.07 13.14 1.15
C ILE A 83 -15.35 13.90 0.81
N GLY A 84 -15.26 15.11 0.29
CA GLY A 84 -16.41 15.93 -0.10
C GLY A 84 -16.92 15.69 -1.53
N ARG A 85 -16.45 14.66 -2.24
CA ARG A 85 -16.82 14.44 -3.66
C ARG A 85 -18.11 13.66 -3.84
N ARG A 86 -18.49 12.83 -2.86
CA ARG A 86 -19.73 12.05 -2.87
C ARG A 86 -20.16 11.73 -1.44
N TYR A 87 -21.41 11.34 -1.29
CA TYR A 87 -21.87 10.75 -0.03
C TYR A 87 -21.22 9.39 0.21
N LEU A 88 -21.04 9.06 1.49
CA LEU A 88 -20.56 7.76 1.90
C LEU A 88 -21.69 6.74 1.96
N GLU A 89 -21.38 5.50 1.67
CA GLU A 89 -22.27 4.35 1.69
C GLU A 89 -21.80 3.33 2.73
N GLN A 90 -22.65 2.37 3.08
CA GLN A 90 -22.31 1.27 4.00
C GLN A 90 -21.05 0.51 3.55
N SER A 91 -20.83 0.38 2.23
CA SER A 91 -19.67 -0.27 1.63
C SER A 91 -18.33 0.46 1.85
N ASP A 92 -18.35 1.71 2.27
CA ASP A 92 -17.14 2.49 2.60
C ASP A 92 -16.59 2.17 3.99
N PHE A 93 -17.33 1.42 4.78
CA PHE A 93 -16.96 1.07 6.16
C PHE A 93 -16.50 -0.38 6.26
N ALA A 94 -15.54 -0.65 7.14
CA ALA A 94 -15.04 -1.99 7.40
C ALA A 94 -16.07 -2.90 8.10
N MET A 95 -17.01 -2.30 8.82
CA MET A 95 -18.15 -2.95 9.47
C MET A 95 -19.42 -2.12 9.21
N PRO A 96 -20.60 -2.75 9.19
CA PRO A 96 -21.87 -2.01 9.10
C PRO A 96 -22.00 -0.98 10.22
N ILE A 97 -22.47 0.20 9.88
CA ILE A 97 -22.78 1.27 10.84
C ILE A 97 -24.29 1.53 10.83
N ASP A 98 -24.80 2.07 11.94
CA ASP A 98 -26.19 2.49 12.02
C ASP A 98 -26.50 3.60 11.01
N ASP A 99 -27.67 3.52 10.35
CA ASP A 99 -28.06 4.46 9.32
C ASP A 99 -28.17 5.90 9.83
N THR A 100 -28.50 6.10 11.11
CA THR A 100 -28.54 7.43 11.73
C THR A 100 -27.15 8.06 11.75
N TYR A 101 -26.12 7.27 12.07
CA TYR A 101 -24.74 7.74 12.02
C TYR A 101 -24.29 8.00 10.58
N LEU A 102 -24.66 7.13 9.63
CA LEU A 102 -24.35 7.34 8.21
C LEU A 102 -24.96 8.65 7.70
N MET A 103 -26.22 8.91 8.03
CA MET A 103 -26.88 10.18 7.68
C MET A 103 -26.12 11.37 8.26
N LYS A 104 -25.77 11.31 9.56
CA LYS A 104 -25.04 12.40 10.23
C LYS A 104 -23.67 12.65 9.61
N ILE A 105 -22.93 11.60 9.29
CA ILE A 105 -21.65 11.72 8.59
C ILE A 105 -21.84 12.37 7.22
N ASN A 106 -22.87 11.99 6.47
CA ASN A 106 -23.15 12.55 5.15
C ASN A 106 -23.59 14.03 5.21
N GLU A 107 -24.27 14.46 6.25
CA GLU A 107 -24.50 15.91 6.51
C GLU A 107 -23.18 16.67 6.65
N LEU A 108 -22.22 16.12 7.41
CA LEU A 108 -20.89 16.72 7.59
C LEU A 108 -20.08 16.69 6.28
N VAL A 109 -20.19 15.62 5.49
CA VAL A 109 -19.58 15.53 4.15
C VAL A 109 -20.10 16.64 3.23
N ALA A 110 -21.43 16.86 3.23
CA ALA A 110 -22.05 17.92 2.42
C ALA A 110 -21.60 19.31 2.88
N GLN A 111 -21.53 19.54 4.18
CA GLN A 111 -21.03 20.78 4.76
C GLN A 111 -19.57 21.02 4.37
N TYR A 112 -18.70 20.04 4.50
CA TYR A 112 -17.30 20.14 4.06
C TYR A 112 -17.19 20.36 2.55
N GLY A 113 -17.97 19.67 1.74
CA GLY A 113 -18.00 19.81 0.29
C GLY A 113 -18.32 21.25 -0.16
N SER A 114 -19.16 21.95 0.61
CA SER A 114 -19.55 23.34 0.32
C SER A 114 -18.55 24.38 0.84
N THR A 115 -18.03 24.19 2.06
CA THR A 115 -17.20 25.18 2.75
C THR A 115 -15.70 24.94 2.56
N LYS A 116 -15.28 23.67 2.52
CA LYS A 116 -13.87 23.21 2.46
C LYS A 116 -12.99 23.84 3.55
N THR A 117 -13.57 24.13 4.72
CA THR A 117 -12.85 24.71 5.85
C THR A 117 -12.14 23.63 6.66
N ILE A 118 -11.07 24.02 7.39
CA ILE A 118 -10.34 23.11 8.28
C ILE A 118 -11.26 22.61 9.38
N GLU A 119 -12.13 23.47 9.93
CA GLU A 119 -13.07 23.13 10.98
C GLU A 119 -14.04 22.03 10.53
N SER A 120 -14.63 22.16 9.35
CA SER A 120 -15.53 21.13 8.80
C SER A 120 -14.80 19.83 8.48
N LEU A 121 -13.54 19.86 8.07
CA LEU A 121 -12.71 18.67 7.88
C LEU A 121 -12.39 17.97 9.20
N VAL A 122 -12.11 18.72 10.26
CA VAL A 122 -11.82 18.16 11.60
C VAL A 122 -13.04 17.42 12.15
N GLN A 123 -14.26 17.93 11.93
CA GLN A 123 -15.50 17.26 12.35
C GLN A 123 -15.74 15.92 11.61
N LEU A 124 -15.22 15.77 10.39
CA LEU A 124 -15.32 14.53 9.60
C LEU A 124 -14.30 13.47 9.97
N LYS A 125 -13.21 13.82 10.62
CA LYS A 125 -12.13 12.90 11.00
C LYS A 125 -12.31 12.30 12.38
#